data_7f355952dd5ee86b5aba113906e41271
#
_entry.id   7f355952dd5ee86b5aba113906e41271
#
_cell.length_a   1.000
_cell.length_b   1.000
_cell.length_c   1.000
_cell.angle_alpha   90.00
_cell.angle_beta   90.00
_cell.angle_gamma   90.00
#
_symmetry.space_group_name_H-M   'P 1'
#
loop_
_entity.id
_entity.type
_entity.pdbx_description
1 polymer ?
#
loop_
_entity_poly.entity_id
_entity_poly.type
_entity_poly.pdbx_seq_one_letter_code
_entity_poly.pdbx_strand_id
1 'polypeptide(L)'
;MQNKNFDPTDMQILAALQADGRLSSAELAERVSLTPSPCWRRVKRLEDDGVIRGYRADVDVKKLGFGVTAFVWISLDKKGAEHVRAFEDAIRT
;
A
#
# COMPACT_ATOMS: atom_id res chain seq x y z
N MET A 1 5.22 -7.10 -20.26
CA MET A 1 5.12 -6.58 -20.35
C MET A 1 4.93 -5.39 -20.77
N GLN A 2 4.29 -4.85 -21.02
CA GLN A 2 4.16 -3.77 -21.56
C GLN A 2 3.59 -2.74 -20.83
N ASN A 3 4.12 -1.67 -20.51
CA ASN A 3 3.69 -0.57 -19.73
C ASN A 3 3.28 0.59 -20.54
N LYS A 4 2.82 0.32 -21.73
CA LYS A 4 2.54 1.41 -22.62
C LYS A 4 1.42 2.30 -22.18
N ASN A 5 0.61 1.86 -21.20
CA ASN A 5 -0.49 2.69 -20.72
C ASN A 5 -0.11 3.55 -19.52
N PHE A 6 1.14 3.54 -19.13
CA PHE A 6 1.57 4.28 -17.96
C PHE A 6 2.58 5.33 -18.39
N ASP A 7 2.20 6.57 -18.27
CA ASP A 7 3.07 7.67 -18.71
C ASP A 7 3.95 8.14 -17.54
N PRO A 8 4.84 9.10 -17.78
CA PRO A 8 5.72 9.56 -16.71
C PRO A 8 4.99 10.11 -15.50
N THR A 9 3.82 10.71 -15.71
CA THR A 9 3.05 11.22 -14.58
C THR A 9 2.55 10.07 -13.70
N ASP A 10 2.09 8.98 -14.31
CA ASP A 10 1.69 7.80 -13.54
C ASP A 10 2.87 7.28 -12.73
N MET A 11 4.05 7.27 -13.32
CA MET A 11 5.23 6.80 -12.60
C MET A 11 5.57 7.70 -11.43
N GLN A 12 5.40 9.01 -11.58
CA GLN A 12 5.62 9.93 -10.48
C GLN A 12 4.61 9.71 -9.35
N ILE A 13 3.37 9.44 -9.69
CA ILE A 13 2.34 9.15 -8.70
C ILE A 13 2.72 7.89 -7.92
N LEU A 14 3.12 6.84 -8.62
CA LEU A 14 3.50 5.60 -7.97
C LEU A 14 4.70 5.78 -7.06
N ALA A 15 5.69 6.54 -7.51
CA ALA A 15 6.87 6.78 -6.69
C ALA A 15 6.51 7.56 -5.42
N ALA A 16 5.64 8.56 -5.55
CA ALA A 16 5.24 9.35 -4.39
C ALA A 16 4.47 8.50 -3.39
N LEU A 17 3.57 7.66 -3.87
CA LEU A 17 2.78 6.80 -2.98
C LEU A 17 3.63 5.70 -2.35
N GLN A 18 4.64 5.21 -3.06
CA GLN A 18 5.55 4.25 -2.46
C GLN A 18 6.36 4.88 -1.33
N ALA A 19 6.69 6.15 -1.48
CA ALA A 19 7.43 6.85 -0.44
C ALA A 19 6.53 7.19 0.74
N ASP A 20 5.26 7.53 0.49
CA ASP A 20 4.34 7.89 1.56
C ASP A 20 2.92 7.55 1.12
N GLY A 21 2.44 6.40 1.56
CA GLY A 21 1.11 5.94 1.20
C GLY A 21 -0.01 6.67 1.88
N ARG A 22 0.29 7.60 2.79
CA ARG A 22 -0.74 8.33 3.50
C ARG A 22 -1.00 9.72 2.94
N LEU A 23 -0.39 10.05 1.82
CA LEU A 23 -0.63 11.34 1.19
C LEU A 23 -2.10 11.50 0.86
N SER A 24 -2.66 12.65 1.18
CA SER A 24 -4.02 12.98 0.76
C SER A 24 -4.01 13.22 -0.75
N SER A 25 -5.20 13.25 -1.35
CA SER A 25 -5.30 13.55 -2.77
C SER A 25 -4.68 14.91 -3.10
N ALA A 26 -4.89 15.89 -2.23
CA ALA A 26 -4.32 17.21 -2.45
C ALA A 26 -2.81 17.21 -2.35
N GLU A 27 -2.27 16.51 -1.35
CA GLU A 27 -0.84 16.42 -1.18
C GLU A 27 -0.17 15.69 -2.34
N LEU A 28 -0.78 14.62 -2.78
CA LEU A 28 -0.24 13.87 -3.90
C LEU A 28 -0.26 14.71 -5.17
N ALA A 29 -1.38 15.39 -5.43
CA ALA A 29 -1.49 16.23 -6.60
C ALA A 29 -0.41 17.28 -6.63
N GLU A 30 -0.16 17.88 -5.49
CA GLU A 30 0.89 18.89 -5.40
C GLU A 30 2.25 18.31 -5.72
N ARG A 31 2.52 17.11 -5.23
CA ARG A 31 3.81 16.46 -5.48
C ARG A 31 4.05 16.17 -6.95
N VAL A 32 3.01 15.90 -7.70
CA VAL A 32 3.15 15.55 -9.12
C VAL A 32 2.69 16.67 -10.04
N SER A 33 2.49 17.86 -9.48
CA SER A 33 2.14 19.07 -10.24
C SER A 33 0.85 18.92 -11.02
N LEU A 34 -0.16 18.33 -10.39
CA LEU A 34 -1.48 18.21 -10.96
C LEU A 34 -2.49 18.84 -10.03
N THR A 35 -3.67 19.15 -10.56
CA THR A 35 -4.79 19.46 -9.68
C THR A 35 -5.37 18.17 -9.12
N PRO A 36 -6.11 18.26 -8.01
CA PRO A 36 -6.55 17.02 -7.34
C PRO A 36 -7.43 16.10 -8.18
N SER A 37 -8.34 16.65 -8.97
CA SER A 37 -9.29 15.82 -9.69
C SER A 37 -8.61 14.93 -10.74
N PRO A 38 -7.80 15.45 -11.65
CA PRO A 38 -7.12 14.55 -12.59
C PRO A 38 -6.12 13.62 -11.91
N CYS A 39 -5.51 14.07 -10.81
CA CYS A 39 -4.60 13.22 -10.07
C CYS A 39 -5.35 12.01 -9.50
N TRP A 40 -6.51 12.28 -8.89
CA TRP A 40 -7.32 11.21 -8.31
C TRP A 40 -7.78 10.21 -9.36
N ARG A 41 -8.15 10.70 -10.56
CA ARG A 41 -8.56 9.80 -11.62
C ARG A 41 -7.45 8.86 -12.04
N ARG A 42 -6.21 9.35 -12.05
CA ARG A 42 -5.08 8.49 -12.38
C ARG A 42 -4.85 7.45 -11.29
N VAL A 43 -4.94 7.84 -10.04
CA VAL A 43 -4.78 6.90 -8.92
C VAL A 43 -5.87 5.82 -9.00
N LYS A 44 -7.10 6.24 -9.25
CA LYS A 44 -8.20 5.31 -9.32
C LYS A 44 -7.99 4.30 -10.44
N ARG A 45 -7.52 4.77 -11.59
CA ARG A 45 -7.24 3.86 -12.69
C ARG A 45 -6.14 2.87 -12.34
N LEU A 46 -5.10 3.35 -11.67
CA LEU A 46 -4.01 2.47 -11.27
C LEU A 46 -4.48 1.42 -10.27
N GLU A 47 -5.39 1.79 -9.41
CA GLU A 47 -5.99 0.83 -8.48
C GLU A 47 -6.86 -0.18 -9.22
N ASP A 48 -7.71 0.31 -10.10
CA ASP A 48 -8.64 -0.56 -10.83
C ASP A 48 -7.89 -1.54 -11.73
N ASP A 49 -6.78 -1.10 -12.29
CA ASP A 49 -5.97 -1.96 -13.16
C ASP A 49 -5.09 -2.92 -12.38
N GLY A 50 -5.08 -2.84 -11.08
CA GLY A 50 -4.30 -3.74 -10.25
C GLY A 50 -2.84 -3.37 -10.14
N VAL A 51 -2.43 -2.22 -10.65
CA VAL A 51 -1.05 -1.75 -10.50
C VAL A 51 -0.81 -1.39 -9.04
N ILE A 52 -1.74 -0.64 -8.45
CA ILE A 52 -1.71 -0.39 -7.02
C ILE A 52 -2.55 -1.49 -6.38
N ARG A 53 -1.89 -2.38 -5.68
CA ARG A 53 -2.55 -3.54 -5.09
C ARG A 53 -3.07 -3.27 -3.68
N GLY A 54 -2.68 -2.18 -3.10
CA GLY A 54 -3.11 -1.83 -1.76
C GLY A 54 -2.13 -0.87 -1.13
N TYR A 55 -2.42 -0.50 0.10
CA TYR A 55 -1.59 0.42 0.87
C TYR A 55 -1.28 -0.26 2.19
N ARG A 56 -0.03 -0.18 2.62
CA ARG A 56 0.39 -0.88 3.82
C ARG A 56 1.24 0.01 4.68
N ALA A 57 1.17 -0.24 5.97
CA ALA A 57 2.11 0.39 6.89
C ALA A 57 3.44 -0.35 6.83
N ASP A 58 4.51 0.39 6.88
CA ASP A 58 5.85 -0.17 6.98
C ASP A 58 6.18 -0.19 8.47
N VAL A 59 6.10 -1.36 9.08
CA VAL A 59 6.16 -1.49 10.53
C VAL A 59 7.48 -2.13 10.96
N ASP A 60 8.08 -1.58 11.99
CA ASP A 60 9.28 -2.18 12.58
C ASP A 60 8.81 -3.26 13.54
N VAL A 61 8.74 -4.49 13.04
CA VAL A 61 8.19 -5.59 13.80
C VAL A 61 9.07 -5.97 14.98
N LYS A 62 10.35 -5.65 14.95
CA LYS A 62 11.23 -5.94 16.07
C LYS A 62 10.81 -5.17 17.31
N LYS A 63 10.30 -3.97 17.11
CA LYS A 63 9.86 -3.15 18.22
C LYS A 63 8.57 -3.64 18.84
N LEU A 64 7.86 -4.52 18.15
CA LEU A 64 6.62 -5.06 18.66
C LEU A 64 6.83 -6.33 19.50
N GLY A 65 8.00 -6.95 19.38
CA GLY A 65 8.27 -8.18 20.13
C GLY A 65 7.67 -9.43 19.52
N PHE A 66 7.13 -9.33 18.30
CA PHE A 66 6.56 -10.49 17.61
C PHE A 66 7.58 -11.14 16.73
N GLY A 67 7.30 -12.37 16.34
CA GLY A 67 8.08 -13.01 15.30
C GLY A 67 7.78 -12.35 13.96
N VAL A 68 8.83 -12.00 13.24
CA VAL A 68 8.70 -11.27 11.99
C VAL A 68 7.88 -12.04 10.96
N THR A 69 8.12 -13.34 10.86
CA THR A 69 7.45 -14.17 9.88
C THR A 69 5.94 -14.18 10.10
N ALA A 70 5.51 -14.31 11.34
CA ALA A 70 4.09 -14.35 11.64
C ALA A 70 3.42 -13.03 11.29
N PHE A 71 4.09 -11.93 11.58
CA PHE A 71 3.52 -10.62 11.29
C PHE A 71 3.38 -10.39 9.78
N VAL A 72 4.41 -10.76 9.03
CA VAL A 72 4.37 -10.62 7.58
C VAL A 72 3.26 -11.47 6.99
N TRP A 73 3.08 -12.67 7.51
CA TRP A 73 2.06 -13.56 7.04
C TRP A 73 0.67 -12.97 7.22
N ILE A 74 0.42 -12.38 8.38
CA ILE A 74 -0.85 -11.70 8.64
C ILE A 74 -1.08 -10.58 7.65
N SER A 75 -0.04 -9.80 7.36
CA SER A 75 -0.15 -8.66 6.46
C SER A 75 -0.49 -9.07 5.04
N LEU A 76 0.00 -10.22 4.60
CA LEU A 76 -0.18 -10.63 3.22
C LEU A 76 -1.50 -11.34 2.97
N ASP A 77 -2.17 -11.81 4.02
CA ASP A 77 -3.35 -12.62 3.86
C ASP A 77 -4.59 -11.78 4.06
N LYS A 78 -5.50 -11.84 3.11
CA LYS A 78 -6.74 -11.11 3.23
C LYS A 78 -7.67 -11.68 4.27
N LYS A 79 -7.41 -12.89 4.71
CA LYS A 79 -8.17 -13.51 5.79
C LYS A 79 -7.47 -13.24 7.11
N GLY A 80 -6.89 -12.06 7.21
CA GLY A 80 -6.06 -11.72 8.35
C GLY A 80 -6.72 -11.90 9.69
N ALA A 81 -8.04 -11.69 9.77
CA ALA A 81 -8.73 -11.83 11.06
C ALA A 81 -8.60 -13.25 11.62
N GLU A 82 -8.78 -14.25 10.75
CA GLU A 82 -8.63 -15.63 11.16
C GLU A 82 -7.20 -15.93 11.56
N HIS A 83 -6.27 -15.40 10.80
CA HIS A 83 -4.87 -15.66 11.06
C HIS A 83 -4.39 -14.95 12.31
N VAL A 84 -4.90 -13.78 12.59
CA VAL A 84 -4.59 -13.08 13.82
C VAL A 84 -5.04 -13.91 15.01
N ARG A 85 -6.24 -14.48 14.93
CA ARG A 85 -6.76 -15.29 16.00
C ARG A 85 -5.89 -16.53 16.23
N ALA A 86 -5.52 -17.20 15.14
CA ALA A 86 -4.66 -18.38 15.23
C ALA A 86 -3.31 -18.00 15.82
N PHE A 87 -2.79 -16.87 15.42
CA PHE A 87 -1.51 -16.41 15.92
C PHE A 87 -1.57 -16.09 17.41
N GLU A 88 -2.65 -15.45 17.83
CA GLU A 88 -2.84 -15.14 19.24
C GLU A 88 -2.92 -16.42 20.07
N ASP A 89 -3.63 -17.40 19.56
CA ASP A 89 -3.76 -18.68 20.27
C ASP A 89 -2.38 -19.35 20.42
N ALA A 90 -1.59 -19.30 19.35
CA ALA A 90 -0.27 -19.90 19.38
C ALA A 90 0.63 -19.20 20.42
N ILE A 91 0.50 -17.89 20.52
CA ILE A 91 1.30 -17.14 21.47
C ILE A 91 0.90 -17.44 22.89
N ARG A 92 -0.38 -17.64 23.12
CA ARG A 92 -0.86 -17.89 24.47
C ARG A 92 -0.43 -19.25 25.00
N THR A 93 -0.20 -20.18 24.13
CA THR A 93 0.28 -21.48 24.56
C THR A 93 1.77 -21.44 24.78
#